data_094aa5968368796d050d56cbc8e90ae7
#
_entry.id   094aa5968368796d050d56cbc8e90ae7
#
_cell.length_a   1.000
_cell.length_b   1.000
_cell.length_c   1.000
_cell.angle_alpha   90.00
_cell.angle_beta   90.00
_cell.angle_gamma   90.00
#
_symmetry.space_group_name_H-M   'P 1'
#
loop_
_entity.id
_entity.type
_entity.pdbx_description
1 polymer ?
#
loop_
_entity_poly.entity_id
_entity_poly.type
_entity_poly.pdbx_seq_one_letter_code
_entity_poly.pdbx_strand_id
1 'polypeptide(L)'
;MNECIREISQIDRVVHEPARLKILMFLQAVGEADFLYLQREGEFTQGNLSGHLRKLEDAGYVAIKKTFKGKMPLTICRLTAGGERALAAYCRQMWEIVQDQTENGGMVGRKSK
;
A
#
# COMPACT_ATOMS: atom_id res chain seq x y z
N MET A 1 -0.45 2.85 28.98
CA MET A 1 -0.61 2.20 27.68
C MET A 1 0.72 2.18 26.94
N ASN A 2 0.94 1.10 26.26
CA ASN A 2 2.17 0.86 25.54
C ASN A 2 2.26 1.76 24.30
N GLU A 3 3.46 2.23 24.02
CA GLU A 3 3.76 3.11 22.90
C GLU A 3 3.34 2.47 21.56
N CYS A 4 3.60 1.18 21.44
CA CYS A 4 3.29 0.40 20.24
C CYS A 4 1.78 0.42 19.93
N ILE A 5 0.96 0.27 20.96
CA ILE A 5 -0.49 0.28 20.80
C ILE A 5 -0.95 1.67 20.33
N ARG A 6 -0.34 2.71 20.85
CA ARG A 6 -0.67 4.07 20.44
C ARG A 6 -0.29 4.31 18.99
N GLU A 7 0.84 3.79 18.57
CA GLU A 7 1.32 3.95 17.19
C GLU A 7 0.39 3.30 16.18
N ILE A 8 -0.25 2.19 16.55
CA ILE A 8 -1.22 1.52 15.68
C ILE A 8 -2.34 2.48 15.26
N SER A 9 -2.78 3.31 16.19
CA SER A 9 -3.87 4.26 15.93
C SER A 9 -3.46 5.36 14.95
N GLN A 10 -2.17 5.55 14.74
CA GLN A 10 -1.65 6.61 13.89
C GLN A 10 -1.16 6.11 12.54
N ILE A 11 -1.37 4.85 12.24
CA ILE A 11 -1.01 4.27 10.96
C ILE A 11 -1.86 4.88 9.86
N ASP A 12 -1.23 5.13 8.72
CA ASP A 12 -1.91 5.65 7.53
C ASP A 12 -2.94 4.63 7.06
N ARG A 13 -4.20 4.98 7.17
CA ARG A 13 -5.30 4.06 6.85
C ARG A 13 -5.50 3.85 5.37
N VAL A 14 -5.02 4.78 4.56
CA VAL A 14 -5.09 4.59 3.11
C VAL A 14 -4.11 3.50 2.71
N VAL A 15 -2.91 3.51 3.27
CA VAL A 15 -1.89 2.52 3.00
C VAL A 15 -2.20 1.19 3.71
N HIS A 16 -2.72 1.26 4.92
CA HIS A 16 -2.96 0.09 5.76
C HIS A 16 -4.23 -0.64 5.34
N GLU A 17 -4.19 -1.19 4.15
CA GLU A 17 -5.29 -1.98 3.61
C GLU A 17 -4.65 -2.92 2.59
N PRO A 18 -4.89 -4.23 2.68
CA PRO A 18 -4.12 -5.21 1.89
C PRO A 18 -4.10 -4.96 0.40
N ALA A 19 -5.25 -4.61 -0.19
CA ALA A 19 -5.32 -4.41 -1.64
C ALA A 19 -4.53 -3.17 -2.05
N ARG A 20 -4.70 -2.08 -1.31
CA ARG A 20 -3.98 -0.84 -1.63
C ARG A 20 -2.49 -0.97 -1.35
N LEU A 21 -2.13 -1.68 -0.28
CA LEU A 21 -0.72 -1.95 0.01
C LEU A 21 -0.09 -2.76 -1.14
N LYS A 22 -0.81 -3.74 -1.65
CA LYS A 22 -0.35 -4.53 -2.78
C LYS A 22 -0.09 -3.65 -4.00
N ILE A 23 -1.02 -2.73 -4.30
CA ILE A 23 -0.86 -1.81 -5.42
C ILE A 23 0.38 -0.94 -5.24
N LEU A 24 0.52 -0.36 -4.06
CA LEU A 24 1.66 0.53 -3.78
C LEU A 24 2.98 -0.21 -3.89
N MET A 25 3.08 -1.40 -3.34
CA MET A 25 4.30 -2.19 -3.41
C MET A 25 4.62 -2.61 -4.83
N PHE A 26 3.59 -2.94 -5.60
CA PHE A 26 3.76 -3.30 -7.00
C PHE A 26 4.32 -2.12 -7.79
N LEU A 27 3.73 -0.94 -7.61
CA LEU A 27 4.20 0.25 -8.30
C LEU A 27 5.59 0.68 -7.84
N GLN A 28 5.90 0.45 -6.57
CA GLN A 28 7.25 0.72 -6.05
C GLN A 28 8.27 -0.14 -6.81
N ALA A 29 7.93 -1.38 -7.09
CA ALA A 29 8.85 -2.30 -7.73
C ALA A 29 9.04 -2.01 -9.22
N VAL A 30 7.96 -1.65 -9.92
CA VAL A 30 8.02 -1.51 -11.38
C VAL A 30 8.07 -0.07 -11.88
N GLY A 31 7.79 0.91 -11.01
CA GLY A 31 7.78 2.32 -11.35
C GLY A 31 6.42 2.78 -11.83
N GLU A 32 5.92 2.21 -12.92
CA GLU A 32 4.58 2.50 -13.40
C GLU A 32 4.03 1.29 -14.13
N ALA A 33 2.71 1.21 -14.22
CA ALA A 33 2.04 0.08 -14.84
C ALA A 33 0.70 0.53 -15.40
N ASP A 34 0.24 -0.12 -16.48
CA ASP A 34 -1.09 0.16 -16.96
C ASP A 34 -2.14 -0.59 -16.13
N PHE A 35 -3.38 -0.12 -16.23
CA PHE A 35 -4.48 -0.63 -15.44
C PHE A 35 -4.69 -2.14 -15.65
N LEU A 36 -4.65 -2.59 -16.90
CA LEU A 36 -4.89 -4.00 -17.20
C LEU A 36 -3.81 -4.89 -16.62
N TYR A 37 -2.58 -4.42 -16.63
CA TYR A 37 -1.47 -5.15 -16.05
C TYR A 37 -1.64 -5.29 -14.54
N LEU A 38 -2.00 -4.18 -13.88
CA LEU A 38 -2.25 -4.22 -12.44
C LEU A 38 -3.43 -5.13 -12.11
N GLN A 39 -4.47 -5.07 -12.91
CA GLN A 39 -5.65 -5.90 -12.69
C GLN A 39 -5.29 -7.38 -12.75
N ARG A 40 -4.57 -7.76 -13.79
CA ARG A 40 -4.22 -9.16 -14.00
C ARG A 40 -3.22 -9.66 -12.98
N GLU A 41 -2.12 -8.92 -12.81
CA GLU A 41 -1.06 -9.36 -11.90
C GLU A 41 -1.47 -9.28 -10.44
N GLY A 42 -2.29 -8.31 -10.09
CA GLY A 42 -2.79 -8.16 -8.73
C GLY A 42 -4.02 -9.00 -8.43
N GLU A 43 -4.59 -9.63 -9.46
CA GLU A 43 -5.79 -10.46 -9.32
C GLU A 43 -6.97 -9.66 -8.77
N PHE A 44 -7.17 -8.47 -9.34
CA PHE A 44 -8.28 -7.61 -8.95
C PHE A 44 -9.42 -7.72 -9.95
N THR A 45 -10.65 -7.49 -9.47
CA THR A 45 -11.73 -7.16 -10.39
C THR A 45 -11.55 -5.72 -10.86
N GLN A 46 -12.14 -5.39 -11.99
CA GLN A 46 -12.04 -4.03 -12.51
C GLN A 46 -12.57 -3.00 -11.50
N GLY A 47 -13.73 -3.30 -10.91
CA GLY A 47 -14.34 -2.38 -9.96
C GLY A 47 -13.52 -2.20 -8.69
N ASN A 48 -12.98 -3.30 -8.15
CA ASN A 48 -12.16 -3.21 -6.95
C ASN A 48 -10.91 -2.39 -7.21
N LEU A 49 -10.24 -2.65 -8.33
CA LEU A 49 -9.02 -1.91 -8.66
C LEU A 49 -9.33 -0.42 -8.86
N SER A 50 -10.41 -0.10 -9.59
CA SER A 50 -10.80 1.29 -9.79
C SER A 50 -11.05 2.00 -8.48
N GLY A 51 -11.76 1.35 -7.57
CA GLY A 51 -12.06 1.94 -6.26
C GLY A 51 -10.83 2.19 -5.43
N HIS A 52 -9.93 1.23 -5.39
CA HIS A 52 -8.69 1.39 -4.63
C HIS A 52 -7.77 2.45 -5.24
N LEU A 53 -7.68 2.48 -6.57
CA LEU A 53 -6.86 3.50 -7.23
C LEU A 53 -7.40 4.89 -6.98
N ARG A 54 -8.73 5.05 -6.94
CA ARG A 54 -9.32 6.35 -6.64
C ARG A 54 -8.93 6.82 -5.25
N LYS A 55 -9.00 5.95 -4.26
CA LYS A 55 -8.60 6.31 -2.91
C LYS A 55 -7.13 6.69 -2.82
N LEU A 56 -6.29 5.96 -3.53
CA LEU A 56 -4.86 6.26 -3.57
C LEU A 56 -4.59 7.58 -4.30
N GLU A 57 -5.31 7.84 -5.37
CA GLU A 57 -5.17 9.09 -6.10
C GLU A 57 -5.63 10.27 -5.25
N ASP A 58 -6.77 10.12 -4.57
CA ASP A 58 -7.31 11.18 -3.71
C ASP A 58 -6.35 11.52 -2.58
N ALA A 59 -5.62 10.53 -2.09
CA ALA A 59 -4.61 10.74 -1.05
C ALA A 59 -3.32 11.34 -1.60
N GLY A 60 -3.18 11.41 -2.93
CA GLY A 60 -1.98 11.94 -3.55
C GLY A 60 -0.84 10.93 -3.65
N TYR A 61 -1.13 9.66 -3.47
CA TYR A 61 -0.10 8.61 -3.45
C TYR A 61 0.14 7.97 -4.80
N VAL A 62 -0.83 8.05 -5.70
CA VAL A 62 -0.75 7.49 -7.03
C VAL A 62 -1.23 8.55 -8.02
N ALA A 63 -0.55 8.65 -9.16
CA ALA A 63 -0.97 9.50 -10.26
C ALA A 63 -1.49 8.60 -11.37
N ILE A 64 -2.61 8.99 -11.95
CA ILE A 64 -3.27 8.22 -13.00
C ILE A 64 -3.32 9.08 -14.25
N LYS A 65 -2.79 8.55 -15.34
CA LYS A 65 -2.77 9.26 -16.61
C LYS A 65 -3.48 8.44 -17.66
N LYS A 66 -4.48 9.04 -18.29
CA LYS A 66 -5.18 8.41 -19.40
C LYS A 66 -4.54 8.87 -20.70
N THR A 67 -4.16 7.90 -21.51
CA THR A 67 -3.45 8.16 -22.77
C THR A 67 -3.87 7.11 -23.79
N PHE A 68 -3.12 7.01 -24.87
CA PHE A 68 -3.39 6.06 -25.94
C PHE A 68 -2.10 5.37 -26.35
N LYS A 69 -2.25 4.11 -26.76
CA LYS A 69 -1.20 3.40 -27.48
C LYS A 69 -1.78 3.14 -28.86
N GLY A 70 -1.38 3.94 -29.83
CA GLY A 70 -2.05 3.97 -31.12
C GLY A 70 -3.47 4.46 -30.93
N LYS A 71 -4.46 3.65 -31.27
CA LYS A 71 -5.87 3.99 -31.09
C LYS A 71 -6.46 3.39 -29.82
N MET A 72 -5.67 2.61 -29.10
CA MET A 72 -6.16 1.95 -27.88
C MET A 72 -6.02 2.85 -26.67
N PRO A 73 -7.10 3.03 -25.91
CA PRO A 73 -7.00 3.77 -24.66
C PRO A 73 -6.09 3.03 -23.68
N LEU A 74 -5.32 3.78 -22.92
CA LEU A 74 -4.37 3.23 -21.97
C LEU A 74 -4.41 4.06 -20.72
N THR A 75 -4.53 3.40 -19.56
CA THR A 75 -4.51 4.08 -18.26
C THR A 75 -3.24 3.66 -17.54
N ILE A 76 -2.38 4.65 -17.30
CA ILE A 76 -1.09 4.41 -16.65
C ILE A 76 -1.15 4.89 -15.21
N CYS A 77 -0.72 4.03 -14.29
CA CYS A 77 -0.67 4.34 -12.86
C CYS A 77 0.79 4.42 -12.44
N ARG A 78 1.10 5.40 -11.62
CA ARG A 78 2.45 5.66 -11.18
C ARG A 78 2.45 6.06 -9.71
N LEU A 79 3.44 5.60 -8.98
CA LEU A 79 3.63 6.00 -7.59
C LEU A 79 4.18 7.43 -7.58
N THR A 80 3.56 8.30 -6.79
CA THR A 80 4.05 9.68 -6.64
C THR A 80 5.14 9.73 -5.58
N ALA A 81 5.84 10.86 -5.50
CA ALA A 81 6.81 11.06 -4.42
C ALA A 81 6.13 10.97 -3.07
N GLY A 82 4.90 11.51 -2.96
CA GLY A 82 4.11 11.39 -1.73
C GLY A 82 3.78 9.94 -1.40
N GLY A 83 3.46 9.15 -2.43
CA GLY A 83 3.18 7.74 -2.24
C GLY A 83 4.41 6.96 -1.80
N GLU A 84 5.56 7.28 -2.37
CA GLU A 84 6.81 6.66 -1.96
C GLU A 84 7.11 6.93 -0.49
N ARG A 85 6.95 8.20 -0.08
CA ARG A 85 7.18 8.58 1.31
C ARG A 85 6.19 7.90 2.25
N ALA A 86 4.93 7.86 1.86
CA ALA A 86 3.89 7.25 2.69
C ALA A 86 4.13 5.75 2.85
N LEU A 87 4.50 5.08 1.78
CA LEU A 87 4.78 3.65 1.84
C LEU A 87 6.00 3.37 2.70
N ALA A 88 7.07 4.15 2.53
CA ALA A 88 8.29 3.99 3.32
C ALA A 88 8.02 4.22 4.80
N ALA A 89 7.26 5.26 5.11
CA ALA A 89 6.90 5.58 6.50
C ALA A 89 6.06 4.45 7.12
N TYR A 90 5.11 3.94 6.34
CA TYR A 90 4.27 2.83 6.79
C TYR A 90 5.10 1.58 7.08
N CYS A 91 5.98 1.22 6.17
CA CYS A 91 6.81 0.03 6.34
C CYS A 91 7.71 0.15 7.56
N ARG A 92 8.32 1.32 7.76
CA ARG A 92 9.18 1.56 8.90
C ARG A 92 8.37 1.48 10.21
N GLN A 93 7.22 2.09 10.23
CA GLN A 93 6.36 2.10 11.40
C GLN A 93 5.89 0.69 11.75
N MET A 94 5.45 -0.06 10.75
CA MET A 94 5.01 -1.44 10.97
C MET A 94 6.16 -2.33 11.42
N TRP A 95 7.34 -2.12 10.85
CA TRP A 95 8.50 -2.88 11.26
C TRP A 95 8.78 -2.70 12.74
N GLU A 96 8.76 -1.45 13.21
CA GLU A 96 8.99 -1.14 14.61
C GLU A 96 7.93 -1.76 15.51
N ILE A 97 6.67 -1.67 15.10
CA ILE A 97 5.55 -2.23 15.87
C ILE A 97 5.68 -3.75 15.97
N VAL A 98 5.92 -4.40 14.86
CA VAL A 98 6.02 -5.86 14.81
C VAL A 98 7.23 -6.34 15.59
N GLN A 99 8.35 -5.66 15.45
CA GLN A 99 9.57 -6.02 16.14
C GLN A 99 9.40 -5.90 17.66
N ASP A 100 8.75 -4.82 18.10
CA ASP A 100 8.48 -4.59 19.50
C ASP A 100 7.61 -5.71 20.07
N GLN A 101 6.58 -6.12 19.36
CA GLN A 101 5.72 -7.22 19.79
C GLN A 101 6.46 -8.54 19.83
N THR A 102 7.36 -8.76 18.90
CA THR A 102 8.15 -9.99 18.87
C THR A 102 9.06 -10.08 20.09
N GLU A 103 9.70 -8.97 20.47
CA GLU A 103 10.61 -8.95 21.59
C GLU A 103 9.89 -9.09 22.92
N ASN A 104 8.77 -8.38 23.07
CA ASN A 104 8.06 -8.35 24.35
C ASN A 104 6.94 -9.39 24.42
N GLY A 105 6.09 -9.38 23.44
CA GLY A 105 4.94 -10.26 23.39
C GLY A 105 5.30 -11.71 23.17
N GLY A 106 6.31 -11.94 22.35
CA GLY A 106 6.75 -13.28 22.04
C GLY A 106 7.23 -14.04 23.25
N MET A 107 7.97 -13.37 24.11
CA MET A 107 8.46 -13.98 25.32
C MET A 107 7.31 -14.34 26.27
N VAL A 108 6.38 -13.43 26.42
CA VAL A 108 5.21 -13.68 27.26
C VAL A 108 4.40 -14.84 26.70
N GLY A 109 4.21 -14.85 25.40
CA GLY A 109 3.46 -15.91 24.75
C GLY A 109 4.10 -17.28 24.96
N ARG A 110 5.39 -17.35 24.91
CA ARG A 110 6.10 -18.60 25.11
C ARG A 110 5.93 -19.09 26.55
N LYS A 111 5.97 -18.18 27.49
CA LYS A 111 5.84 -18.54 28.89
C LYS A 111 4.46 -19.06 29.21
N SER A 112 3.46 -18.57 28.54
CA SER A 112 2.09 -18.97 28.81
C SER A 112 1.76 -20.35 28.29
N LYS A 113 2.63 -20.95 27.57
CA LYS A 113 2.46 -22.32 27.11
C LYS A 113 2.98 -23.30 28.16
#